data_13bed36169ea55c48eda6f98b0b72e88
#
_entry.id   13bed36169ea55c48eda6f98b0b72e88
#
_cell.length_a   1.000
_cell.length_b   1.000
_cell.length_c   1.000
_cell.angle_alpha   90.00
_cell.angle_beta   90.00
_cell.angle_gamma   90.00
#
_symmetry.space_group_name_H-M   'P 1'
#
loop_
_entity.id
_entity.type
_entity.pdbx_description
1 polymer ?
#
loop_
_entity_poly.entity_id
_entity_poly.type
_entity_poly.pdbx_seq_one_letter_code
_entity_poly.pdbx_strand_id
1 'polypeptide(L)'
;MIIGRVDEVDGHFVATKFVAFAVPTACLYIAPKSPRTTVAGANTDGVLIQTEWRSVALGYARVWLPLAALVLPLVEAAVFGGLHLVTVLASVVLLALAVLAFRAGRLPEEEKARLRVLGTVTGLRIDPSKLMDATRMIKHASLGDLMEKGGIPMSPEGILSVLDDIPMPAMPLVYGFACYAGDDREWRECAARCYERYQQGDI
;
A
#
# COMPACT_ATOMS: atom_id res chain seq x y z
N MET A 1 9.28 15.63 -4.72
CA MET A 1 9.67 14.95 -3.47
C MET A 1 8.70 13.79 -3.21
N ILE A 2 9.17 12.67 -2.69
CA ILE A 2 8.33 11.51 -2.36
C ILE A 2 8.14 11.48 -0.85
N ILE A 3 6.88 11.55 -0.39
CA ILE A 3 6.51 11.61 1.03
C ILE A 3 5.26 10.74 1.24
N GLY A 4 4.85 10.56 2.50
CA GLY A 4 3.62 9.85 2.84
C GLY A 4 3.77 8.34 2.72
N ARG A 5 4.97 7.80 3.02
CA ARG A 5 5.24 6.36 3.01
C ARG A 5 4.25 5.61 3.90
N VAL A 6 3.53 4.67 3.31
CA VAL A 6 2.53 3.80 3.96
C VAL A 6 2.66 2.37 3.44
N ASP A 7 2.05 1.43 4.14
CA ASP A 7 1.91 0.03 3.72
C ASP A 7 3.27 -0.64 3.40
N GLU A 8 4.24 -0.44 4.29
CA GLU A 8 5.58 -0.99 4.11
C GLU A 8 5.63 -2.49 4.41
N VAL A 9 6.13 -3.24 3.41
CA VAL A 9 6.41 -4.69 3.50
C VAL A 9 7.78 -4.96 2.90
N ASP A 10 8.77 -5.32 3.72
CA ASP A 10 10.12 -5.72 3.32
C ASP A 10 10.78 -4.75 2.31
N GLY A 11 10.73 -3.45 2.58
CA GLY A 11 11.29 -2.42 1.71
C GLY A 11 10.41 -1.98 0.53
N HIS A 12 9.26 -2.62 0.33
CA HIS A 12 8.22 -2.19 -0.60
C HIS A 12 7.26 -1.26 0.13
N PHE A 13 6.84 -0.18 -0.47
CA PHE A 13 5.92 0.78 0.16
C PHE A 13 5.15 1.61 -0.87
N VAL A 14 4.03 2.16 -0.42
CA VAL A 14 3.27 3.16 -1.16
C VAL A 14 3.71 4.55 -0.69
N ALA A 15 3.88 5.48 -1.62
CA ALA A 15 4.19 6.87 -1.30
C ALA A 15 3.59 7.83 -2.32
N THR A 16 3.36 9.06 -1.88
CA THR A 16 2.86 10.13 -2.75
C THR A 16 3.99 11.05 -3.20
N LYS A 17 4.02 11.36 -4.49
CA LYS A 17 4.91 12.36 -5.07
C LYS A 17 4.26 13.74 -4.95
N PHE A 18 4.95 14.67 -4.32
CA PHE A 18 4.54 16.07 -4.18
C PHE A 18 5.42 17.00 -5.00
N VAL A 19 4.81 18.05 -5.54
CA VAL A 19 5.52 19.21 -6.10
C VAL A 19 5.45 20.34 -5.09
N ALA A 20 6.62 20.93 -4.79
CA ALA A 20 6.79 22.04 -3.85
C ALA A 20 6.14 21.82 -2.47
N PHE A 21 6.07 20.60 -1.99
CA PHE A 21 5.46 20.18 -0.71
C PHE A 21 3.96 20.46 -0.57
N ALA A 22 3.33 21.00 -1.61
CA ALA A 22 1.95 21.47 -1.55
C ALA A 22 0.98 20.67 -2.43
N VAL A 23 1.40 20.18 -3.61
CA VAL A 23 0.51 19.55 -4.56
C VAL A 23 0.85 18.06 -4.74
N PRO A 24 -0.05 17.12 -4.39
CA PRO A 24 0.13 15.72 -4.70
C PRO A 24 -0.03 15.51 -6.21
N THR A 25 0.91 14.84 -6.85
CA THR A 25 0.88 14.62 -8.30
C THR A 25 0.61 13.18 -8.68
N ALA A 26 1.06 12.22 -7.88
CA ALA A 26 0.81 10.81 -8.13
C ALA A 26 1.08 9.99 -6.88
N CYS A 27 0.37 8.88 -6.73
CA CYS A 27 0.72 7.83 -5.80
C CYS A 27 1.51 6.74 -6.53
N LEU A 28 2.55 6.25 -5.87
CA LEU A 28 3.52 5.32 -6.41
C LEU A 28 3.72 4.15 -5.46
N TYR A 29 3.72 2.95 -6.01
CA TYR A 29 4.28 1.80 -5.34
C TYR A 29 5.77 1.71 -5.66
N ILE A 30 6.60 1.70 -4.64
CA ILE A 30 8.06 1.69 -4.74
C ILE A 30 8.59 0.38 -4.15
N ALA A 31 9.45 -0.27 -4.93
CA ALA A 31 10.13 -1.50 -4.56
C ALA A 31 11.65 -1.32 -4.75
N PRO A 32 12.51 -2.16 -4.16
CA PRO A 32 13.97 -2.07 -4.30
C PRO A 32 14.47 -2.10 -5.74
N LYS A 33 13.68 -2.68 -6.66
CA LYS A 33 13.99 -2.74 -8.11
C LYS A 33 12.81 -2.21 -8.95
N SER A 34 12.21 -1.12 -8.53
CA SER A 34 11.09 -0.52 -9.27
C SER A 34 11.52 -0.02 -10.65
N PRO A 35 10.68 -0.18 -11.67
CA PRO A 35 10.90 0.42 -12.97
C PRO A 35 10.82 1.96 -12.86
N ARG A 36 11.53 2.65 -13.73
CA ARG A 36 11.39 4.10 -13.85
C ARG A 36 10.09 4.44 -14.57
N THR A 37 9.33 5.34 -13.98
CA THR A 37 8.07 5.83 -14.53
C THR A 37 8.13 7.36 -14.65
N THR A 38 7.67 7.89 -15.78
CA THR A 38 7.60 9.34 -15.97
C THR A 38 6.31 9.87 -15.38
N VAL A 39 6.42 10.75 -14.38
CA VAL A 39 5.30 11.40 -13.69
C VAL A 39 5.51 12.89 -13.68
N ALA A 40 4.55 13.65 -14.20
CA ALA A 40 4.63 15.12 -14.32
C ALA A 40 5.95 15.61 -14.97
N GLY A 41 6.38 14.92 -16.05
CA GLY A 41 7.57 15.27 -16.80
C GLY A 41 8.91 14.88 -16.16
N ALA A 42 8.91 14.24 -14.99
CA ALA A 42 10.12 13.77 -14.31
C ALA A 42 10.12 12.24 -14.16
N ASN A 43 11.26 11.62 -14.39
CA ASN A 43 11.45 10.20 -14.14
C ASN A 43 11.42 9.94 -12.62
N THR A 44 10.66 8.92 -12.23
CA THR A 44 10.51 8.50 -10.83
C THR A 44 10.49 6.98 -10.79
N ASP A 45 11.22 6.38 -9.86
CA ASP A 45 11.20 4.94 -9.66
C ASP A 45 9.88 4.54 -8.98
N GLY A 46 9.13 3.61 -9.58
CA GLY A 46 7.87 3.14 -9.02
C GLY A 46 6.82 2.78 -10.05
N VAL A 47 5.80 2.06 -9.61
CA VAL A 47 4.60 1.74 -10.38
C VAL A 47 3.49 2.70 -9.99
N LEU A 48 2.83 3.31 -10.97
CA LEU A 48 1.66 4.16 -10.72
C LEU A 48 0.53 3.34 -10.12
N ILE A 49 -0.07 3.87 -9.07
CA ILE A 49 -1.23 3.29 -8.40
C ILE A 49 -2.38 4.30 -8.33
N GLN A 50 -3.55 3.84 -7.95
CA GLN A 50 -4.68 4.71 -7.67
C GLN A 50 -4.34 5.69 -6.54
N THR A 51 -5.09 6.81 -6.47
CA THR A 51 -4.87 7.81 -5.43
C THR A 51 -5.14 7.22 -4.05
N GLU A 52 -4.09 7.04 -3.28
CA GLU A 52 -4.15 6.57 -1.90
C GLU A 52 -4.23 7.79 -0.95
N TRP A 53 -5.44 8.18 -0.59
CA TRP A 53 -5.70 9.34 0.25
C TRP A 53 -5.02 9.28 1.62
N ARG A 54 -4.82 8.08 2.16
CA ARG A 54 -4.08 7.87 3.41
C ARG A 54 -2.62 8.29 3.26
N SER A 55 -1.97 7.93 2.14
CA SER A 55 -0.60 8.36 1.83
C SER A 55 -0.51 9.89 1.64
N VAL A 56 -1.51 10.47 0.95
CA VAL A 56 -1.59 11.92 0.75
C VAL A 56 -1.74 12.64 2.09
N ALA A 57 -2.72 12.25 2.91
CA ALA A 57 -2.99 12.87 4.20
C ALA A 57 -1.80 12.76 5.17
N LEU A 58 -1.18 11.58 5.25
CA LEU A 58 0.02 11.39 6.06
C LEU A 58 1.23 12.15 5.52
N GLY A 59 1.33 12.32 4.20
CA GLY A 59 2.34 13.17 3.58
C GLY A 59 2.22 14.62 4.05
N TYR A 60 1.03 15.18 4.03
CA TYR A 60 0.77 16.51 4.57
C TYR A 60 1.02 16.59 6.08
N ALA A 61 0.45 15.66 6.84
CA ALA A 61 0.58 15.66 8.29
C ALA A 61 2.05 15.62 8.76
N ARG A 62 2.87 14.79 8.12
CA ARG A 62 4.30 14.64 8.47
C ARG A 62 5.15 15.86 8.15
N VAL A 63 4.71 16.72 7.24
CA VAL A 63 5.43 17.95 6.89
C VAL A 63 4.86 19.14 7.64
N TRP A 64 3.55 19.33 7.58
CA TRP A 64 2.92 20.56 8.05
C TRP A 64 2.69 20.60 9.57
N LEU A 65 2.45 19.45 10.23
CA LEU A 65 2.28 19.47 11.69
C LEU A 65 3.55 19.85 12.45
N PRO A 66 4.74 19.28 12.15
CA PRO A 66 5.98 19.73 12.78
C PRO A 66 6.32 21.19 12.45
N LEU A 67 6.09 21.59 11.18
CA LEU A 67 6.34 22.96 10.75
C LEU A 67 5.44 23.94 11.50
N ALA A 68 4.15 23.67 11.60
CA ALA A 68 3.20 24.49 12.34
C ALA A 68 3.56 24.57 13.84
N ALA A 69 3.93 23.44 14.44
CA ALA A 69 4.35 23.38 15.84
C ALA A 69 5.58 24.25 16.13
N LEU A 70 6.49 24.39 15.16
CA LEU A 70 7.67 25.23 15.29
C LEU A 70 7.38 26.71 15.00
N VAL A 71 6.62 26.98 13.93
CA VAL A 71 6.37 28.34 13.44
C VAL A 71 5.42 29.10 14.35
N LEU A 72 4.39 28.44 14.88
CA LEU A 72 3.36 29.09 15.69
C LEU A 72 3.93 29.86 16.91
N PRO A 73 4.78 29.27 17.78
CA PRO A 73 5.38 30.01 18.90
C PRO A 73 6.37 31.10 18.46
N LEU A 74 7.07 30.89 17.32
CA LEU A 74 7.99 31.91 16.81
C LEU A 74 7.25 33.17 16.32
N VAL A 75 6.14 32.98 15.62
CA VAL A 75 5.30 34.09 15.17
C VAL A 75 4.69 34.82 16.35
N GLU A 76 4.19 34.09 17.35
CA GLU A 76 3.62 34.69 18.54
C GLU A 76 4.66 35.53 19.31
N ALA A 77 5.85 34.98 19.55
CA ALA A 77 6.93 35.69 20.23
C ALA A 77 7.34 36.96 19.46
N ALA A 78 7.36 36.90 18.14
CA ALA A 78 7.73 38.06 17.28
C ALA A 78 6.65 39.16 17.27
N VAL A 79 5.37 38.78 17.31
CA VAL A 79 4.24 39.72 17.20
C VAL A 79 3.86 40.29 18.57
N PHE A 80 3.81 39.47 19.61
CA PHE A 80 3.31 39.86 20.93
C PHE A 80 4.39 40.00 22.00
N GLY A 81 5.65 39.76 21.67
CA GLY A 81 6.80 39.93 22.57
C GLY A 81 6.86 38.88 23.69
N GLY A 82 6.05 37.80 23.62
CA GLY A 82 6.02 36.72 24.61
C GLY A 82 5.28 35.49 24.14
N LEU A 83 5.37 34.41 24.91
CA LEU A 83 4.70 33.15 24.63
C LEU A 83 3.50 32.96 25.57
N HIS A 84 2.34 32.72 25.02
CA HIS A 84 1.15 32.37 25.82
C HIS A 84 1.09 30.86 26.04
N LEU A 85 0.57 30.46 27.20
CA LEU A 85 0.41 29.04 27.57
C LEU A 85 -0.38 28.25 26.50
N VAL A 86 -1.39 28.89 25.92
CA VAL A 86 -2.26 28.24 24.88
C VAL A 86 -1.44 27.85 23.67
N THR A 87 -0.52 28.71 23.20
CA THR A 87 0.34 28.43 22.02
C THR A 87 1.33 27.32 22.32
N VAL A 88 1.90 27.30 23.51
CA VAL A 88 2.78 26.21 23.95
C VAL A 88 2.02 24.87 23.96
N LEU A 89 0.83 24.84 24.56
CA LEU A 89 -0.02 23.65 24.56
C LEU A 89 -0.41 23.21 23.14
N ALA A 90 -0.80 24.15 22.29
CA ALA A 90 -1.11 23.86 20.87
C ALA A 90 0.08 23.25 20.15
N SER A 91 1.30 23.78 20.34
CA SER A 91 2.52 23.25 19.73
C SER A 91 2.82 21.82 20.22
N VAL A 92 2.62 21.54 21.50
CA VAL A 92 2.77 20.17 22.06
C VAL A 92 1.77 19.21 21.42
N VAL A 93 0.50 19.62 21.29
CA VAL A 93 -0.53 18.80 20.61
C VAL A 93 -0.16 18.55 19.16
N LEU A 94 0.30 19.57 18.40
CA LEU A 94 0.73 19.41 17.02
C LEU A 94 1.91 18.44 16.89
N LEU A 95 2.88 18.49 17.81
CA LEU A 95 3.99 17.54 17.85
C LEU A 95 3.52 16.12 18.14
N ALA A 96 2.59 15.95 19.09
CA ALA A 96 2.00 14.64 19.39
C ALA A 96 1.27 14.07 18.15
N LEU A 97 0.49 14.88 17.45
CA LEU A 97 -0.17 14.50 16.21
C LEU A 97 0.85 14.17 15.09
N ALA A 98 1.95 14.90 15.01
CA ALA A 98 3.05 14.58 14.08
C ALA A 98 3.64 13.20 14.38
N VAL A 99 3.94 12.90 15.64
CA VAL A 99 4.44 11.57 16.06
C VAL A 99 3.45 10.47 15.69
N LEU A 100 2.15 10.69 15.92
CA LEU A 100 1.11 9.76 15.51
C LEU A 100 1.08 9.58 13.98
N ALA A 101 1.23 10.66 13.19
CA ALA A 101 1.28 10.58 11.73
C ALA A 101 2.51 9.81 11.22
N PHE A 102 3.65 9.85 11.92
CA PHE A 102 4.81 9.01 11.58
C PHE A 102 4.61 7.54 11.91
N ARG A 103 3.83 7.23 12.96
CA ARG A 103 3.48 5.85 13.33
C ARG A 103 2.32 5.30 12.50
N ALA A 104 1.40 6.14 12.08
CA ALA A 104 0.30 5.77 11.19
C ALA A 104 0.82 5.33 9.83
N GLY A 105 0.14 4.42 9.17
CA GLY A 105 0.56 3.87 7.87
C GLY A 105 1.35 2.58 7.97
N ARG A 106 1.54 2.04 9.17
CA ARG A 106 2.04 0.67 9.34
C ARG A 106 0.88 -0.32 9.16
N LEU A 107 1.16 -1.41 8.45
CA LEU A 107 0.24 -2.53 8.32
C LEU A 107 0.37 -3.47 9.53
N PRO A 108 -0.72 -4.14 9.93
CA PRO A 108 -0.68 -5.28 10.82
C PRO A 108 0.22 -6.39 10.26
N GLU A 109 0.82 -7.21 11.11
CA GLU A 109 1.71 -8.31 10.67
C GLU A 109 0.97 -9.35 9.82
N GLU A 110 -0.29 -9.61 10.13
CA GLU A 110 -1.14 -10.50 9.35
C GLU A 110 -1.30 -10.02 7.89
N GLU A 111 -1.58 -8.74 7.70
CA GLU A 111 -1.70 -8.15 6.37
C GLU A 111 -0.35 -8.13 5.63
N LYS A 112 0.74 -7.90 6.34
CA LYS A 112 2.09 -8.02 5.75
C LYS A 112 2.38 -9.44 5.29
N ALA A 113 2.02 -10.46 6.08
CA ALA A 113 2.18 -11.85 5.70
C ALA A 113 1.38 -12.16 4.42
N ARG A 114 0.15 -11.70 4.35
CA ARG A 114 -0.71 -11.81 3.17
C ARG A 114 -0.08 -11.20 1.92
N LEU A 115 0.43 -9.98 2.04
CA LEU A 115 1.10 -9.28 0.93
C LEU A 115 2.44 -9.90 0.54
N ARG A 116 3.15 -10.56 1.48
CA ARG A 116 4.34 -11.34 1.13
C ARG A 116 4.00 -12.52 0.23
N VAL A 117 2.98 -13.29 0.58
CA VAL A 117 2.52 -14.41 -0.26
C VAL A 117 2.15 -13.91 -1.66
N LEU A 118 1.38 -12.82 -1.75
CA LEU A 118 1.02 -12.21 -3.02
C LEU A 118 2.25 -11.78 -3.84
N GLY A 119 3.26 -11.25 -3.15
CA GLY A 119 4.51 -10.81 -3.74
C GLY A 119 5.36 -11.92 -4.34
N THR A 120 5.23 -13.18 -3.89
CA THR A 120 6.01 -14.31 -4.43
C THR A 120 5.67 -14.61 -5.88
N VAL A 121 4.41 -14.43 -6.28
CA VAL A 121 3.93 -14.75 -7.63
C VAL A 121 3.79 -13.53 -8.53
N THR A 122 3.51 -12.35 -7.98
CA THR A 122 3.27 -11.14 -8.76
C THR A 122 4.47 -10.19 -8.80
N GLY A 123 5.42 -10.34 -7.87
CA GLY A 123 6.50 -9.39 -7.63
C GLY A 123 6.04 -8.09 -6.95
N LEU A 124 4.73 -7.95 -6.65
CA LEU A 124 4.13 -6.76 -6.05
C LEU A 124 3.55 -7.10 -4.67
N ARG A 125 4.04 -6.43 -3.63
CA ARG A 125 3.56 -6.58 -2.24
C ARG A 125 2.58 -5.47 -1.90
N ILE A 126 1.52 -5.39 -2.69
CA ILE A 126 0.47 -4.37 -2.57
C ILE A 126 -0.88 -5.03 -2.84
N ASP A 127 -1.91 -4.52 -2.21
CA ASP A 127 -3.29 -4.94 -2.48
C ASP A 127 -3.65 -4.62 -3.94
N PRO A 128 -4.15 -5.60 -4.72
CA PRO A 128 -4.53 -5.38 -6.11
C PRO A 128 -5.57 -4.28 -6.33
N SER A 129 -6.43 -4.01 -5.35
CA SER A 129 -7.43 -2.93 -5.40
C SER A 129 -6.82 -1.54 -5.50
N LYS A 130 -5.55 -1.38 -5.06
CA LYS A 130 -4.82 -0.10 -5.13
C LYS A 130 -4.10 0.10 -6.47
N LEU A 131 -3.96 -0.93 -7.28
CA LEU A 131 -3.31 -0.83 -8.59
C LEU A 131 -4.21 -0.12 -9.60
N MET A 132 -3.57 0.52 -10.59
CA MET A 132 -4.28 0.98 -11.79
C MET A 132 -4.87 -0.22 -12.53
N ASP A 133 -6.08 -0.06 -13.09
CA ASP A 133 -6.81 -1.15 -13.75
C ASP A 133 -5.97 -1.84 -14.82
N ALA A 134 -5.24 -1.09 -15.64
CA ALA A 134 -4.37 -1.66 -16.66
C ALA A 134 -3.30 -2.59 -16.06
N THR A 135 -2.65 -2.19 -14.96
CA THR A 135 -1.64 -3.01 -14.28
C THR A 135 -2.27 -4.26 -13.66
N ARG A 136 -3.46 -4.11 -13.05
CA ARG A 136 -4.22 -5.21 -12.47
C ARG A 136 -4.60 -6.24 -13.54
N MET A 137 -5.14 -5.79 -14.67
CA MET A 137 -5.52 -6.66 -15.79
C MET A 137 -4.33 -7.43 -16.38
N ILE A 138 -3.19 -6.75 -16.59
CA ILE A 138 -1.96 -7.41 -17.10
C ILE A 138 -1.50 -8.50 -16.13
N LYS A 139 -1.50 -8.21 -14.82
CA LYS A 139 -1.10 -9.21 -13.80
C LYS A 139 -2.09 -10.35 -13.71
N HIS A 140 -3.40 -10.06 -13.73
CA HIS A 140 -4.43 -11.10 -13.75
C HIS A 140 -4.29 -12.03 -14.96
N ALA A 141 -4.11 -11.49 -16.17
CA ALA A 141 -3.89 -12.29 -17.37
C ALA A 141 -2.64 -13.18 -17.25
N SER A 142 -1.52 -12.62 -16.77
CA SER A 142 -0.28 -13.39 -16.56
C SER A 142 -0.45 -14.52 -15.54
N LEU A 143 -1.22 -14.32 -14.47
CA LEU A 143 -1.54 -15.37 -13.51
C LEU A 143 -2.49 -16.41 -14.12
N GLY A 144 -3.46 -15.98 -14.94
CA GLY A 144 -4.36 -16.86 -15.68
C GLY A 144 -3.60 -17.82 -16.60
N ASP A 145 -2.62 -17.32 -17.35
CA ASP A 145 -1.75 -18.16 -18.19
C ASP A 145 -1.00 -19.25 -17.39
N LEU A 146 -0.61 -18.93 -16.17
CA LEU A 146 0.04 -19.90 -15.27
C LEU A 146 -0.95 -20.92 -14.70
N MET A 147 -2.18 -20.47 -14.36
CA MET A 147 -3.28 -21.34 -13.91
C MET A 147 -3.65 -22.34 -15.02
N GLU A 148 -3.81 -21.88 -16.24
CA GLU A 148 -4.12 -22.71 -17.42
C GLU A 148 -3.04 -23.78 -17.66
N LYS A 149 -1.77 -23.38 -17.63
CA LYS A 149 -0.62 -24.33 -17.75
C LYS A 149 -0.59 -25.35 -16.62
N GLY A 150 -1.06 -24.99 -15.45
CA GLY A 150 -1.18 -25.88 -14.30
C GLY A 150 -2.45 -26.76 -14.32
N GLY A 151 -3.35 -26.58 -15.29
CA GLY A 151 -4.63 -27.27 -15.36
C GLY A 151 -5.58 -26.93 -14.20
N ILE A 152 -5.40 -25.74 -13.58
CA ILE A 152 -6.20 -25.29 -12.45
C ILE A 152 -7.39 -24.49 -12.98
N PRO A 153 -8.62 -24.75 -12.48
CA PRO A 153 -9.81 -23.99 -12.88
C PRO A 153 -9.65 -22.49 -12.63
N MET A 154 -10.28 -21.66 -13.48
CA MET A 154 -10.23 -20.20 -13.39
C MET A 154 -11.54 -19.56 -12.92
N SER A 155 -12.47 -20.35 -12.36
CA SER A 155 -13.69 -19.86 -11.72
C SER A 155 -13.64 -20.07 -10.20
N PRO A 156 -14.30 -19.20 -9.40
CA PRO A 156 -14.29 -19.33 -7.93
C PRO A 156 -14.76 -20.70 -7.47
N GLU A 157 -15.88 -21.18 -8.01
CA GLU A 157 -16.45 -22.48 -7.65
C GLU A 157 -15.53 -23.63 -8.10
N GLY A 158 -14.94 -23.50 -9.30
CA GLY A 158 -14.00 -24.49 -9.83
C GLY A 158 -12.77 -24.62 -8.92
N ILE A 159 -12.16 -23.50 -8.51
CA ILE A 159 -11.03 -23.47 -7.59
C ILE A 159 -11.43 -24.12 -6.26
N LEU A 160 -12.56 -23.72 -5.67
CA LEU A 160 -13.02 -24.24 -4.38
C LEU A 160 -13.33 -25.75 -4.44
N SER A 161 -13.82 -26.27 -5.58
CA SER A 161 -14.13 -27.69 -5.74
C SER A 161 -12.88 -28.59 -5.75
N VAL A 162 -11.74 -28.07 -6.18
CA VAL A 162 -10.46 -28.81 -6.26
C VAL A 162 -9.42 -28.31 -5.25
N LEU A 163 -9.82 -27.43 -4.33
CA LEU A 163 -8.91 -26.75 -3.42
C LEU A 163 -8.00 -27.72 -2.66
N ASP A 164 -8.54 -28.85 -2.21
CA ASP A 164 -7.81 -29.86 -1.45
C ASP A 164 -6.84 -30.68 -2.31
N ASP A 165 -7.04 -30.74 -3.58
CA ASP A 165 -6.18 -31.45 -4.53
C ASP A 165 -5.04 -30.56 -5.08
N ILE A 166 -5.12 -29.23 -4.90
CA ILE A 166 -4.09 -28.30 -5.38
C ILE A 166 -2.82 -28.47 -4.54
N PRO A 167 -1.65 -28.70 -5.18
CA PRO A 167 -0.38 -28.80 -4.47
C PRO A 167 -0.02 -27.51 -3.73
N MET A 168 0.50 -27.62 -2.49
CA MET A 168 0.87 -26.48 -1.66
C MET A 168 1.77 -25.45 -2.35
N PRO A 169 2.79 -25.83 -3.15
CA PRO A 169 3.60 -24.86 -3.89
C PRO A 169 2.82 -24.03 -4.92
N ALA A 170 1.65 -24.48 -5.37
CA ALA A 170 0.79 -23.74 -6.29
C ALA A 170 -0.21 -22.82 -5.58
N MET A 171 -0.41 -22.98 -4.25
CA MET A 171 -1.36 -22.16 -3.50
C MET A 171 -1.12 -20.65 -3.59
N PRO A 172 0.11 -20.13 -3.53
CA PRO A 172 0.34 -18.70 -3.73
C PRO A 172 -0.13 -18.18 -5.10
N LEU A 173 0.00 -19.01 -6.16
CA LEU A 173 -0.49 -18.68 -7.50
C LEU A 173 -2.02 -18.57 -7.52
N VAL A 174 -2.71 -19.57 -6.99
CA VAL A 174 -4.19 -19.62 -6.94
C VAL A 174 -4.73 -18.46 -6.08
N TYR A 175 -4.13 -18.24 -4.92
CA TYR A 175 -4.45 -17.10 -4.07
C TYR A 175 -4.24 -15.76 -4.80
N GLY A 176 -3.09 -15.59 -5.46
CA GLY A 176 -2.78 -14.40 -6.25
C GLY A 176 -3.82 -14.19 -7.36
N PHE A 177 -4.13 -15.22 -8.13
CA PHE A 177 -5.14 -15.15 -9.18
C PHE A 177 -6.50 -14.69 -8.63
N ALA A 178 -6.99 -15.30 -7.54
CA ALA A 178 -8.25 -14.92 -6.92
C ALA A 178 -8.28 -13.46 -6.44
N CYS A 179 -7.17 -12.96 -5.86
CA CYS A 179 -7.05 -11.56 -5.44
C CYS A 179 -7.07 -10.55 -6.60
N TYR A 180 -6.56 -10.94 -7.77
CA TYR A 180 -6.53 -10.07 -8.95
C TYR A 180 -7.78 -10.19 -9.84
N ALA A 181 -8.57 -11.26 -9.72
CA ALA A 181 -9.75 -11.51 -10.53
C ALA A 181 -10.86 -10.47 -10.30
N GLY A 182 -11.11 -10.10 -9.07
CA GLY A 182 -12.13 -9.11 -8.76
C GLY A 182 -12.30 -8.88 -7.26
N ASP A 183 -13.17 -7.92 -6.93
CA ASP A 183 -13.56 -7.61 -5.55
C ASP A 183 -14.98 -8.10 -5.22
N ASP A 184 -15.52 -8.99 -6.04
CA ASP A 184 -16.80 -9.62 -5.84
C ASP A 184 -16.75 -10.55 -4.63
N ARG A 185 -17.91 -10.79 -4.01
CA ARG A 185 -18.02 -11.62 -2.82
C ARG A 185 -17.44 -13.01 -3.04
N GLU A 186 -17.69 -13.61 -4.19
CA GLU A 186 -17.25 -14.97 -4.54
C GLU A 186 -15.72 -15.04 -4.64
N TRP A 187 -15.08 -14.07 -5.30
CA TRP A 187 -13.63 -14.01 -5.39
C TRP A 187 -12.97 -13.72 -4.04
N ARG A 188 -13.56 -12.86 -3.22
CA ARG A 188 -13.05 -12.62 -1.86
C ARG A 188 -13.12 -13.88 -0.98
N GLU A 189 -14.20 -14.63 -1.06
CA GLU A 189 -14.34 -15.89 -0.33
C GLU A 189 -13.35 -16.95 -0.85
N CYS A 190 -13.19 -17.08 -2.16
CA CYS A 190 -12.20 -17.96 -2.78
C CYS A 190 -10.77 -17.59 -2.33
N ALA A 191 -10.39 -16.33 -2.39
CA ALA A 191 -9.08 -15.84 -1.92
C ALA A 191 -8.86 -16.16 -0.42
N ALA A 192 -9.86 -15.93 0.43
CA ALA A 192 -9.76 -16.22 1.85
C ALA A 192 -9.52 -17.72 2.11
N ARG A 193 -10.28 -18.61 1.45
CA ARG A 193 -10.09 -20.06 1.58
C ARG A 193 -8.73 -20.53 1.08
N CYS A 194 -8.26 -19.98 -0.04
CA CYS A 194 -6.91 -20.29 -0.56
C CYS A 194 -5.82 -19.89 0.43
N TYR A 195 -5.96 -18.72 1.06
CA TYR A 195 -5.01 -18.24 2.05
C TYR A 195 -5.03 -19.06 3.36
N GLU A 196 -6.22 -19.40 3.88
CA GLU A 196 -6.39 -20.29 5.03
C GLU A 196 -5.70 -21.65 4.82
N ARG A 197 -5.91 -22.26 3.65
CA ARG A 197 -5.25 -23.52 3.30
C ARG A 197 -3.73 -23.39 3.20
N TYR A 198 -3.26 -22.30 2.60
CA TYR A 198 -1.81 -22.01 2.53
C TYR A 198 -1.20 -21.95 3.93
N GLN A 199 -1.84 -21.26 4.88
CA GLN A 199 -1.38 -21.17 6.26
C GLN A 199 -1.35 -22.52 6.98
N GLN A 200 -2.31 -23.41 6.70
CA GLN A 200 -2.36 -24.76 7.30
C GLN A 200 -1.25 -25.67 6.81
N GLY A 201 -0.73 -25.45 5.62
CA GLY A 201 0.35 -26.26 5.06
C GLY A 201 1.76 -25.78 5.37
N ASP A 202 1.90 -24.59 5.95
CA ASP A 202 3.19 -23.98 6.33
C ASP A 202 3.60 -24.34 7.79
N ILE A 203 2.81 -25.22 8.45
CA ILE A 203 3.08 -25.81 9.79
C ILE A 203 3.70 -27.19 9.60
#